data_8a1edb6964adc2b407a28e7dbd770544
#
_entry.id   8a1edb6964adc2b407a28e7dbd770544
#
_cell.length_a   1.000
_cell.length_b   1.000
_cell.length_c   1.000
_cell.angle_alpha   90.00
_cell.angle_beta   90.00
_cell.angle_gamma   90.00
#
_symmetry.space_group_name_H-M   'P 1'
#
loop_
_entity.id
_entity.type
_entity.pdbx_description
1 polymer ?
#
loop_
_entity_poly.entity_id
_entity_poly.type
_entity_poly.pdbx_seq_one_letter_code
_entity_poly.pdbx_strand_id
1 'polypeptide(L)'
;MNKLKMQTPDLTTQNIDKIAALFPNCITEMLDEEKSTPDHKVYKRGINFELLKQMLSPDIVDGDEAYEFTWVGKKASIVEANKPIRKTLRPCPEESKNWDDTENLYIEGDNLEVLKLLQESYLGKVKMIYIDPPYNTGTDNFVYPDDFTMETSEYEDGIGLRDDDGNKLFKENTRSNPRFHSDWCSMLYARLLVSRNFLSEDGVIFISIDDNEVSALKSICDEIFGASNFVAELVWEKKKKGSFLSNSITNVKEYIVVYCKDADSFEGLIGEIKTNTETYPCINAVNKRELRTIPSGIISKYKEKNFFLPKGTEISDTTMSIVLHSDLVIKNSMLAQDLVLEGNWRYSQSAMTQYAKKKELYITRDLYLRRIVNETRYKTLKDWLPRVGDDSDVSYNAPIDLNNLNRSGWGSNEDADEELRLIFGVQKILDYPKPTRLIEKLLASYRNTKDCICLDFFSGSATTANAVMQLNAKDGGHRKFIMVQLPEPCDEDGEAYKAGYKNICEIGKERIRRAGEKIKQEDDCWKC
;
A
#
# COMPACT_ATOMS: atom_id res chain seq x y z
N MET A 1 -43.26 -19.37 3.57
CA MET A 1 -41.86 -19.18 3.14
C MET A 1 -41.45 -17.78 3.58
N ASN A 2 -40.53 -17.68 4.54
CA ASN A 2 -39.96 -16.37 4.89
C ASN A 2 -39.12 -15.90 3.71
N LYS A 3 -39.47 -14.76 3.12
CA LYS A 3 -38.64 -14.11 2.11
C LYS A 3 -37.29 -13.76 2.75
N LEU A 4 -36.20 -14.28 2.21
CA LEU A 4 -34.86 -13.85 2.55
C LEU A 4 -34.75 -12.35 2.28
N LYS A 5 -34.52 -11.56 3.32
CA LYS A 5 -34.25 -10.13 3.17
C LYS A 5 -32.79 -10.00 2.72
N MET A 6 -32.56 -9.60 1.49
CA MET A 6 -31.24 -9.25 0.99
C MET A 6 -30.86 -7.87 1.56
N GLN A 7 -30.02 -7.88 2.57
CA GLN A 7 -29.54 -6.68 3.28
C GLN A 7 -28.12 -6.97 3.78
N THR A 8 -27.23 -6.02 3.67
CA THR A 8 -25.90 -6.12 4.27
C THR A 8 -25.99 -6.24 5.80
N PRO A 9 -24.96 -6.79 6.48
CA PRO A 9 -24.95 -6.90 7.93
C PRO A 9 -25.11 -5.54 8.61
N ASP A 10 -25.91 -5.50 9.66
CA ASP A 10 -25.96 -4.36 10.58
C ASP A 10 -24.75 -4.45 11.53
N LEU A 11 -23.71 -3.68 11.21
CA LEU A 11 -22.47 -3.65 11.99
C LEU A 11 -22.66 -3.11 13.40
N THR A 12 -23.62 -2.21 13.60
CA THR A 12 -23.94 -1.68 14.94
C THR A 12 -24.46 -2.79 15.84
N THR A 13 -25.44 -3.56 15.37
CA THR A 13 -25.96 -4.71 16.12
C THR A 13 -24.89 -5.76 16.35
N GLN A 14 -24.07 -6.08 15.34
CA GLN A 14 -22.95 -7.03 15.50
C GLN A 14 -21.91 -6.57 16.53
N ASN A 15 -21.60 -5.28 16.58
CA ASN A 15 -20.67 -4.73 17.56
C ASN A 15 -21.24 -4.79 18.97
N ILE A 16 -22.53 -4.49 19.14
CA ILE A 16 -23.23 -4.66 20.42
C ILE A 16 -23.19 -6.13 20.86
N ASP A 17 -23.42 -7.07 19.95
CA ASP A 17 -23.36 -8.51 20.25
C ASP A 17 -21.97 -8.98 20.66
N LYS A 18 -20.91 -8.46 20.00
CA LYS A 18 -19.50 -8.74 20.36
C LYS A 18 -19.16 -8.21 21.76
N ILE A 19 -19.57 -6.97 22.06
CA ILE A 19 -19.38 -6.39 23.40
C ILE A 19 -20.20 -7.16 24.44
N ALA A 20 -21.42 -7.57 24.10
CA ALA A 20 -22.26 -8.39 24.97
C ALA A 20 -21.64 -9.75 25.29
N ALA A 21 -20.94 -10.36 24.35
CA ALA A 21 -20.25 -11.63 24.57
C ALA A 21 -19.03 -11.49 25.50
N LEU A 22 -18.31 -10.36 25.41
CA LEU A 22 -17.12 -10.08 26.24
C LEU A 22 -17.50 -9.50 27.61
N PHE A 23 -18.50 -8.61 27.66
CA PHE A 23 -18.92 -7.85 28.85
C PHE A 23 -20.45 -7.89 29.02
N PRO A 24 -21.03 -9.05 29.33
CA PRO A 24 -22.50 -9.21 29.38
C PRO A 24 -23.18 -8.26 30.38
N ASN A 25 -22.48 -7.89 31.46
CA ASN A 25 -23.00 -7.00 32.49
C ASN A 25 -23.16 -5.54 32.02
N CYS A 26 -22.53 -5.17 30.90
CA CYS A 26 -22.64 -3.82 30.32
C CYS A 26 -23.85 -3.66 29.39
N ILE A 27 -24.64 -4.72 29.17
CA ILE A 27 -25.81 -4.66 28.32
C ILE A 27 -27.00 -4.12 29.14
N THR A 28 -27.65 -3.14 28.56
CA THR A 28 -28.86 -2.52 29.12
C THR A 28 -29.97 -2.48 28.06
N GLU A 29 -31.17 -2.19 28.48
CA GLU A 29 -32.29 -1.92 27.60
C GLU A 29 -32.47 -0.42 27.44
N MET A 30 -32.58 0.03 26.19
CA MET A 30 -32.89 1.43 25.87
C MET A 30 -34.13 1.52 24.99
N LEU A 31 -34.88 2.60 25.13
CA LEU A 31 -36.10 2.81 24.36
C LEU A 31 -35.74 2.94 22.86
N ASP A 32 -36.41 2.17 22.02
CA ASP A 32 -36.34 2.32 20.56
C ASP A 32 -37.38 3.39 20.14
N GLU A 33 -36.92 4.62 19.99
CA GLU A 33 -37.81 5.76 19.68
C GLU A 33 -38.47 5.61 18.32
N GLU A 34 -37.81 4.96 17.34
CA GLU A 34 -38.37 4.75 16.00
C GLU A 34 -39.51 3.72 15.97
N LYS A 35 -39.49 2.75 16.87
CA LYS A 35 -40.52 1.69 16.95
C LYS A 35 -41.52 1.86 18.08
N SER A 36 -41.30 2.83 18.96
CA SER A 36 -42.15 3.09 20.09
C SER A 36 -43.28 4.06 19.72
N THR A 37 -44.45 3.80 20.25
CA THR A 37 -45.60 4.70 20.16
C THR A 37 -45.98 5.14 21.57
N PRO A 38 -46.83 6.18 21.76
CA PRO A 38 -47.27 6.60 23.08
C PRO A 38 -47.90 5.47 23.92
N ASP A 39 -48.56 4.51 23.24
CA ASP A 39 -49.30 3.41 23.88
C ASP A 39 -48.50 2.08 23.86
N HIS A 40 -47.37 2.02 23.15
CA HIS A 40 -46.55 0.80 23.07
C HIS A 40 -45.05 1.12 23.01
N LYS A 41 -44.35 0.83 24.11
CA LYS A 41 -42.92 1.05 24.23
C LYS A 41 -42.15 -0.19 23.74
N VAL A 42 -41.25 0.00 22.78
CA VAL A 42 -40.35 -1.03 22.27
C VAL A 42 -38.94 -0.73 22.80
N TYR A 43 -38.27 -1.75 23.32
CA TYR A 43 -36.89 -1.62 23.82
C TYR A 43 -35.92 -2.36 22.91
N LYS A 44 -34.73 -1.80 22.77
CA LYS A 44 -33.59 -2.42 22.08
C LYS A 44 -32.39 -2.54 23.01
N ARG A 45 -31.47 -3.45 22.70
CA ARG A 45 -30.25 -3.58 23.45
C ARG A 45 -29.37 -2.35 23.26
N GLY A 46 -28.80 -1.86 24.35
CA GLY A 46 -27.82 -0.80 24.41
C GLY A 46 -26.62 -1.20 25.27
N ILE A 47 -25.58 -0.41 25.22
CA ILE A 47 -24.40 -0.58 26.04
C ILE A 47 -24.37 0.51 27.10
N ASN A 48 -24.25 0.11 28.37
CA ASN A 48 -23.95 1.02 29.46
C ASN A 48 -22.45 1.32 29.47
N PHE A 49 -22.06 2.44 28.87
CA PHE A 49 -20.67 2.83 28.74
C PHE A 49 -20.00 3.14 30.09
N GLU A 50 -20.76 3.67 31.08
CA GLU A 50 -20.20 3.92 32.41
C GLU A 50 -19.82 2.62 33.12
N LEU A 51 -20.63 1.59 32.96
CA LEU A 51 -20.34 0.28 33.53
C LEU A 51 -19.21 -0.42 32.79
N LEU A 52 -19.19 -0.33 31.45
CA LEU A 52 -18.08 -0.83 30.62
C LEU A 52 -16.75 -0.16 31.02
N LYS A 53 -16.78 1.16 31.20
CA LYS A 53 -15.66 1.97 31.66
C LYS A 53 -15.12 1.48 33.02
N GLN A 54 -16.01 1.25 33.98
CA GLN A 54 -15.62 0.73 35.30
C GLN A 54 -14.98 -0.66 35.22
N MET A 55 -15.44 -1.51 34.30
CA MET A 55 -14.88 -2.85 34.11
C MET A 55 -13.53 -2.86 33.41
N LEU A 56 -13.21 -1.83 32.63
CA LEU A 56 -11.95 -1.65 31.92
C LEU A 56 -10.93 -0.79 32.67
N SER A 57 -11.34 -0.14 33.80
CA SER A 57 -10.44 0.66 34.65
C SER A 57 -9.37 -0.26 35.31
N PRO A 58 -8.06 0.11 35.35
CA PRO A 58 -7.47 1.44 35.14
C PRO A 58 -6.98 1.74 33.70
N ASP A 59 -7.24 0.88 32.75
CA ASP A 59 -6.70 0.98 31.38
C ASP A 59 -7.50 1.94 30.48
N ILE A 60 -8.37 2.75 31.07
CA ILE A 60 -9.15 3.75 30.33
C ILE A 60 -8.41 5.09 30.35
N VAL A 61 -8.22 5.65 29.16
CA VAL A 61 -7.86 7.05 28.99
C VAL A 61 -9.10 7.90 29.14
N ASP A 62 -9.27 8.52 30.31
CA ASP A 62 -10.38 9.40 30.63
C ASP A 62 -9.83 10.80 30.94
N GLY A 63 -10.23 11.78 30.19
CA GLY A 63 -9.84 13.16 30.42
C GLY A 63 -10.30 14.10 29.32
N ASP A 64 -10.67 15.32 29.74
CA ASP A 64 -11.09 16.41 28.82
C ASP A 64 -9.94 16.94 27.94
N GLU A 65 -8.70 16.46 28.14
CA GLU A 65 -7.48 16.89 27.43
C GLU A 65 -6.92 15.82 26.48
N ALA A 66 -7.70 14.80 26.08
CA ALA A 66 -7.27 13.84 25.08
C ALA A 66 -7.21 14.49 23.69
N TYR A 67 -6.08 14.28 22.95
CA TYR A 67 -6.01 14.70 21.55
C TYR A 67 -7.02 13.91 20.74
N GLU A 68 -7.98 14.61 20.15
CA GLU A 68 -8.98 14.04 19.26
C GLU A 68 -9.03 14.84 17.96
N PHE A 69 -8.85 14.17 16.83
CA PHE A 69 -9.08 14.76 15.52
C PHE A 69 -10.58 14.75 15.23
N THR A 70 -11.21 15.93 15.17
CA THR A 70 -12.65 16.06 14.98
C THR A 70 -12.99 17.09 13.92
N TRP A 71 -14.14 16.92 13.27
CA TRP A 71 -14.69 17.83 12.25
C TRP A 71 -16.21 17.76 12.24
N VAL A 72 -16.84 18.72 11.55
CA VAL A 72 -18.30 18.76 11.40
C VAL A 72 -18.75 17.62 10.48
N GLY A 73 -19.51 16.66 10.99
CA GLY A 73 -20.00 15.49 10.24
C GLY A 73 -19.31 14.16 10.60
N LYS A 74 -18.25 14.14 11.44
CA LYS A 74 -17.57 12.91 11.85
C LYS A 74 -18.53 11.83 12.38
N LYS A 75 -19.42 12.19 13.29
CA LYS A 75 -20.40 11.24 13.86
C LYS A 75 -21.37 10.70 12.80
N ALA A 76 -21.80 11.55 11.87
CA ALA A 76 -22.68 11.15 10.78
C ALA A 76 -21.96 10.17 9.82
N SER A 77 -20.68 10.39 9.53
CA SER A 77 -19.88 9.47 8.67
C SER A 77 -19.67 8.10 9.32
N ILE A 78 -19.54 8.03 10.65
CA ILE A 78 -19.48 6.75 11.38
C ILE A 78 -20.82 6.00 11.26
N VAL A 79 -21.93 6.71 11.46
CA VAL A 79 -23.27 6.12 11.32
C VAL A 79 -23.48 5.63 9.90
N GLU A 80 -23.14 6.44 8.90
CA GLU A 80 -23.30 6.07 7.50
C GLU A 80 -22.43 4.84 7.13
N ALA A 81 -21.17 4.76 7.59
CA ALA A 81 -20.34 3.58 7.39
C ALA A 81 -20.99 2.27 7.91
N ASN A 82 -21.70 2.36 9.04
CA ASN A 82 -22.29 1.20 9.70
C ASN A 82 -23.75 0.92 9.25
N LYS A 83 -24.41 1.86 8.56
CA LYS A 83 -25.79 1.72 8.11
C LYS A 83 -25.92 0.59 7.09
N PRO A 84 -26.82 -0.40 7.31
CA PRO A 84 -27.02 -1.47 6.35
C PRO A 84 -27.75 -0.97 5.11
N ILE A 85 -27.44 -1.56 3.96
CA ILE A 85 -28.08 -1.24 2.69
C ILE A 85 -28.87 -2.45 2.16
N ARG A 86 -29.87 -2.18 1.30
CA ARG A 86 -30.77 -3.19 0.70
C ARG A 86 -30.55 -3.34 -0.81
N LYS A 87 -29.35 -3.03 -1.28
CA LYS A 87 -28.95 -3.13 -2.69
C LYS A 87 -28.28 -4.47 -2.97
N THR A 88 -28.10 -4.80 -4.23
CA THR A 88 -27.36 -5.97 -4.69
C THR A 88 -26.56 -5.63 -5.94
N LEU A 89 -25.48 -6.36 -6.16
CA LEU A 89 -24.73 -6.27 -7.41
C LEU A 89 -25.51 -6.95 -8.54
N ARG A 90 -25.52 -6.32 -9.72
CA ARG A 90 -26.09 -6.88 -10.96
C ARG A 90 -24.96 -7.43 -11.83
N PRO A 91 -24.96 -8.72 -12.15
CA PRO A 91 -24.02 -9.29 -13.13
C PRO A 91 -24.26 -8.69 -14.53
N CYS A 92 -23.16 -8.37 -15.26
CA CYS A 92 -23.17 -7.89 -16.64
C CYS A 92 -22.30 -8.78 -17.53
N PRO A 93 -22.70 -10.04 -17.81
CA PRO A 93 -21.90 -10.98 -18.60
C PRO A 93 -21.58 -10.47 -20.01
N GLU A 94 -22.51 -9.74 -20.62
CA GLU A 94 -22.40 -9.19 -21.98
C GLU A 94 -21.28 -8.16 -22.14
N GLU A 95 -20.91 -7.46 -21.06
CA GLU A 95 -19.81 -6.51 -21.05
C GLU A 95 -18.50 -7.11 -20.52
N SER A 96 -18.56 -8.31 -19.97
CA SER A 96 -17.43 -8.98 -19.33
C SER A 96 -16.58 -9.78 -20.31
N LYS A 97 -15.29 -9.93 -19.98
CA LYS A 97 -14.36 -10.85 -20.66
C LYS A 97 -14.14 -12.07 -19.77
N ASN A 98 -14.17 -13.27 -20.36
CA ASN A 98 -13.93 -14.54 -19.67
C ASN A 98 -14.79 -14.67 -18.38
N TRP A 99 -16.09 -14.38 -18.49
CA TRP A 99 -17.02 -14.33 -17.35
C TRP A 99 -16.97 -15.57 -16.45
N ASP A 100 -16.88 -16.76 -17.04
CA ASP A 100 -16.91 -18.03 -16.31
C ASP A 100 -15.58 -18.36 -15.61
N ASP A 101 -14.47 -17.80 -16.07
CA ASP A 101 -13.13 -18.17 -15.63
C ASP A 101 -12.42 -17.07 -14.83
N THR A 102 -12.83 -15.79 -14.98
CA THR A 102 -12.19 -14.68 -14.31
C THR A 102 -12.66 -14.54 -12.87
N GLU A 103 -11.73 -14.28 -11.97
CA GLU A 103 -12.01 -13.88 -10.59
C GLU A 103 -11.75 -12.38 -10.36
N ASN A 104 -11.46 -11.64 -11.44
CA ASN A 104 -11.32 -10.19 -11.41
C ASN A 104 -12.69 -9.53 -11.48
N LEU A 105 -12.85 -8.43 -10.74
CA LEU A 105 -14.10 -7.67 -10.69
C LEU A 105 -13.87 -6.21 -11.07
N TYR A 106 -14.79 -5.69 -11.91
CA TYR A 106 -14.98 -4.26 -12.12
C TYR A 106 -16.42 -3.91 -11.78
N ILE A 107 -16.63 -3.03 -10.81
CA ILE A 107 -17.96 -2.74 -10.25
C ILE A 107 -18.26 -1.25 -10.42
N GLU A 108 -19.37 -0.94 -11.07
CA GLU A 108 -19.88 0.42 -11.23
C GLU A 108 -20.84 0.76 -10.09
N GLY A 109 -20.59 1.86 -9.40
CA GLY A 109 -21.47 2.33 -8.33
C GLY A 109 -20.73 3.17 -7.29
N ASP A 110 -21.50 3.68 -6.31
CA ASP A 110 -20.91 4.36 -5.15
C ASP A 110 -19.99 3.41 -4.38
N ASN A 111 -18.78 3.85 -4.14
CA ASN A 111 -17.76 2.99 -3.54
C ASN A 111 -18.07 2.58 -2.10
N LEU A 112 -18.71 3.42 -1.27
CA LEU A 112 -19.13 3.04 0.09
C LEU A 112 -20.18 1.94 0.04
N GLU A 113 -21.15 2.05 -0.84
CA GLU A 113 -22.19 1.03 -1.00
C GLU A 113 -21.61 -0.28 -1.52
N VAL A 114 -20.76 -0.22 -2.52
CA VAL A 114 -20.08 -1.41 -3.05
C VAL A 114 -19.22 -2.08 -1.99
N LEU A 115 -18.45 -1.32 -1.21
CA LEU A 115 -17.68 -1.87 -0.09
C LEU A 115 -18.58 -2.59 0.91
N LYS A 116 -19.74 -2.02 1.28
CA LYS A 116 -20.70 -2.70 2.17
C LYS A 116 -21.23 -4.02 1.59
N LEU A 117 -21.48 -4.08 0.28
CA LEU A 117 -21.94 -5.30 -0.40
C LEU A 117 -20.86 -6.39 -0.47
N LEU A 118 -19.61 -6.00 -0.66
CA LEU A 118 -18.49 -6.92 -0.75
C LEU A 118 -18.00 -7.46 0.59
N GLN A 119 -18.37 -6.80 1.70
CA GLN A 119 -17.79 -7.05 3.02
C GLN A 119 -17.91 -8.50 3.46
N GLU A 120 -19.08 -9.16 3.28
CA GLU A 120 -19.24 -10.56 3.68
C GLU A 120 -18.34 -11.52 2.91
N SER A 121 -18.09 -11.24 1.62
CA SER A 121 -17.32 -12.11 0.75
C SER A 121 -15.82 -11.94 0.88
N TYR A 122 -15.35 -10.74 1.22
CA TYR A 122 -13.94 -10.37 1.16
C TYR A 122 -13.34 -9.91 2.50
N LEU A 123 -14.04 -10.09 3.62
CA LEU A 123 -13.54 -9.79 4.96
C LEU A 123 -12.20 -10.47 5.22
N GLY A 124 -11.15 -9.70 5.53
CA GLY A 124 -9.81 -10.20 5.84
C GLY A 124 -9.07 -10.89 4.68
N LYS A 125 -9.50 -10.70 3.41
CA LYS A 125 -8.94 -11.41 2.25
C LYS A 125 -8.09 -10.54 1.33
N VAL A 126 -8.16 -9.23 1.46
CA VAL A 126 -7.45 -8.28 0.59
C VAL A 126 -6.05 -8.05 1.13
N LYS A 127 -5.05 -8.31 0.29
CA LYS A 127 -3.64 -8.13 0.65
C LYS A 127 -3.16 -6.70 0.45
N MET A 128 -3.64 -6.05 -0.59
CA MET A 128 -3.27 -4.68 -0.92
C MET A 128 -4.50 -3.87 -1.30
N ILE A 129 -4.63 -2.70 -0.70
CA ILE A 129 -5.53 -1.66 -1.15
C ILE A 129 -4.65 -0.54 -1.71
N TYR A 130 -4.96 -0.08 -2.92
CA TYR A 130 -4.44 1.16 -3.47
C TYR A 130 -5.61 2.06 -3.81
N ILE A 131 -5.57 3.32 -3.41
CA ILE A 131 -6.58 4.31 -3.78
C ILE A 131 -5.95 5.65 -4.13
N ASP A 132 -6.60 6.33 -5.07
CA ASP A 132 -6.28 7.68 -5.51
C ASP A 132 -7.55 8.54 -5.36
N PRO A 133 -7.93 8.92 -4.10
CA PRO A 133 -9.14 9.69 -3.85
C PRO A 133 -9.02 11.12 -4.38
N PRO A 134 -10.12 11.88 -4.53
CA PRO A 134 -10.05 13.30 -4.85
C PRO A 134 -9.20 14.06 -3.83
N TYR A 135 -8.36 14.99 -4.28
CA TYR A 135 -7.39 15.71 -3.45
C TYR A 135 -7.95 16.96 -2.78
N ASN A 136 -9.20 17.27 -3.04
CA ASN A 136 -9.88 18.44 -2.47
C ASN A 136 -9.19 19.78 -2.85
N THR A 137 -8.72 19.90 -4.09
CA THR A 137 -8.02 21.10 -4.57
C THR A 137 -8.96 22.28 -4.79
N GLY A 138 -10.26 22.04 -4.86
CA GLY A 138 -11.33 22.99 -5.17
C GLY A 138 -11.52 23.24 -6.66
N THR A 139 -10.75 22.54 -7.49
CA THR A 139 -10.89 22.45 -8.96
C THR A 139 -11.18 21.01 -9.40
N ASP A 140 -11.12 20.07 -8.48
CA ASP A 140 -11.49 18.69 -8.72
C ASP A 140 -13.02 18.65 -8.84
N ASN A 141 -13.54 18.03 -9.87
CA ASN A 141 -14.97 17.77 -10.02
C ASN A 141 -15.41 16.67 -9.04
N PHE A 142 -15.02 16.84 -7.76
CA PHE A 142 -15.36 15.90 -6.72
C PHE A 142 -16.85 16.03 -6.39
N VAL A 143 -17.56 14.96 -6.67
CA VAL A 143 -19.03 14.87 -6.51
C VAL A 143 -19.31 13.92 -5.35
N TYR A 144 -20.08 14.36 -4.36
CA TYR A 144 -20.51 13.53 -3.24
C TYR A 144 -22.01 13.73 -2.98
N PRO A 145 -22.70 12.75 -2.38
CA PRO A 145 -24.11 12.89 -2.03
C PRO A 145 -24.33 14.11 -1.11
N ASP A 146 -25.24 15.01 -1.47
CA ASP A 146 -25.49 16.25 -0.73
C ASP A 146 -26.34 16.02 0.53
N ASP A 147 -26.97 14.85 0.65
CA ASP A 147 -27.91 14.55 1.71
C ASP A 147 -27.69 13.16 2.31
N PHE A 148 -27.26 13.09 3.56
CA PHE A 148 -27.20 11.85 4.32
C PHE A 148 -28.61 11.34 4.75
N THR A 149 -29.69 11.95 4.23
CA THR A 149 -31.07 11.67 4.61
C THR A 149 -31.94 11.09 3.51
N MET A 150 -31.41 10.69 2.34
CA MET A 150 -32.21 10.16 1.23
C MET A 150 -32.91 8.85 1.59
N GLU A 151 -34.24 8.85 1.52
CA GLU A 151 -35.07 7.66 1.67
C GLU A 151 -34.99 6.75 0.43
N THR A 152 -35.08 5.47 0.68
CA THR A 152 -34.75 4.30 -0.14
C THR A 152 -35.63 4.10 -1.41
N SER A 153 -36.57 4.97 -1.72
CA SER A 153 -37.57 4.76 -2.77
C SER A 153 -37.18 5.29 -4.16
N GLU A 154 -36.18 6.14 -4.28
CA GLU A 154 -35.87 6.87 -5.52
C GLU A 154 -34.70 6.29 -6.34
N TYR A 155 -34.05 5.26 -5.83
CA TYR A 155 -32.86 4.66 -6.48
C TYR A 155 -33.19 3.48 -7.40
N GLU A 156 -34.48 3.18 -7.64
CA GLU A 156 -34.90 2.01 -8.43
C GLU A 156 -34.85 2.22 -9.95
N ASP A 157 -34.77 3.45 -10.42
CA ASP A 157 -34.84 3.77 -11.86
C ASP A 157 -33.51 4.09 -12.55
N GLY A 158 -32.50 3.30 -12.24
CA GLY A 158 -31.28 3.36 -13.04
C GLY A 158 -30.28 4.41 -12.55
N ILE A 159 -29.03 4.16 -12.81
CA ILE A 159 -27.83 4.94 -12.58
C ILE A 159 -27.96 6.39 -13.10
N GLY A 160 -28.88 7.16 -12.53
CA GLY A 160 -29.12 8.56 -12.85
C GLY A 160 -28.41 9.43 -11.81
N LEU A 161 -27.49 10.27 -12.22
CA LEU A 161 -26.89 11.31 -11.39
C LEU A 161 -27.83 12.50 -11.14
N ARG A 162 -29.09 12.37 -11.55
CA ARG A 162 -30.16 13.35 -11.37
C ARG A 162 -31.44 12.67 -10.90
N ASP A 163 -32.24 13.39 -10.11
CA ASP A 163 -33.59 12.97 -9.77
C ASP A 163 -34.55 13.16 -10.97
N ASP A 164 -35.81 12.72 -10.82
CA ASP A 164 -36.85 12.88 -11.85
C ASP A 164 -37.18 14.34 -12.18
N ASP A 165 -36.85 15.27 -11.28
CA ASP A 165 -36.98 16.71 -11.46
C ASP A 165 -35.76 17.34 -12.13
N GLY A 166 -34.70 16.57 -12.43
CA GLY A 166 -33.47 17.00 -13.10
C GLY A 166 -32.45 17.64 -12.16
N ASN A 167 -32.63 17.59 -10.85
CA ASN A 167 -31.66 18.10 -9.88
C ASN A 167 -30.47 17.15 -9.76
N LYS A 168 -29.28 17.70 -9.57
CA LYS A 168 -28.06 16.89 -9.32
C LYS A 168 -28.18 16.24 -7.94
N LEU A 169 -28.10 14.92 -7.90
CA LEU A 169 -28.06 14.13 -6.65
C LEU A 169 -26.72 14.26 -5.91
N PHE A 170 -25.70 14.77 -6.60
CA PHE A 170 -24.37 14.97 -6.06
C PHE A 170 -23.99 16.43 -6.18
N LYS A 171 -23.26 16.95 -5.19
CA LYS A 171 -22.80 18.33 -5.15
C LYS A 171 -21.29 18.39 -5.21
N GLU A 172 -20.80 19.32 -6.00
CA GLU A 172 -19.37 19.61 -6.13
C GLU A 172 -18.83 20.29 -4.86
N ASN A 173 -17.75 19.79 -4.28
CA ASN A 173 -17.12 20.37 -3.10
C ASN A 173 -16.18 21.51 -3.53
N THR A 174 -16.68 22.73 -3.58
CA THR A 174 -15.91 23.91 -3.98
C THR A 174 -15.33 24.65 -2.77
N ARG A 175 -14.25 25.43 -2.97
CA ARG A 175 -13.63 26.27 -1.92
C ARG A 175 -14.56 27.30 -1.28
N SER A 176 -15.69 27.62 -1.90
CA SER A 176 -16.73 28.48 -1.33
C SER A 176 -17.60 27.75 -0.29
N ASN A 177 -17.51 26.43 -0.21
CA ASN A 177 -18.20 25.65 0.80
C ASN A 177 -17.53 25.88 2.18
N PRO A 178 -18.21 26.40 3.20
CA PRO A 178 -17.63 26.57 4.54
C PRO A 178 -17.27 25.24 5.24
N ARG A 179 -17.74 24.12 4.71
CA ARG A 179 -17.45 22.76 5.20
C ARG A 179 -16.45 22.00 4.31
N PHE A 180 -15.75 22.69 3.42
CA PHE A 180 -14.88 22.14 2.38
C PHE A 180 -14.01 20.94 2.83
N HIS A 181 -13.20 21.13 3.88
CA HIS A 181 -12.36 20.04 4.45
C HIS A 181 -13.19 19.00 5.22
N SER A 182 -14.24 19.45 5.94
CA SER A 182 -15.09 18.55 6.75
C SER A 182 -15.86 17.56 5.89
N ASP A 183 -16.37 17.99 4.75
CA ASP A 183 -17.13 17.14 3.85
C ASP A 183 -16.22 16.10 3.18
N TRP A 184 -15.01 16.50 2.79
CA TRP A 184 -13.98 15.58 2.30
C TRP A 184 -13.57 14.54 3.36
N CYS A 185 -13.31 15.00 4.60
CA CYS A 185 -13.01 14.10 5.72
C CYS A 185 -14.14 13.08 5.96
N SER A 186 -15.39 13.53 5.94
CA SER A 186 -16.56 12.67 6.15
C SER A 186 -16.71 11.61 5.06
N MET A 187 -16.53 12.01 3.80
CA MET A 187 -16.56 11.12 2.64
C MET A 187 -15.50 10.03 2.75
N LEU A 188 -14.25 10.41 3.00
CA LEU A 188 -13.13 9.46 3.00
C LEU A 188 -13.12 8.59 4.26
N TYR A 189 -13.47 9.15 5.44
CA TYR A 189 -13.51 8.42 6.70
C TYR A 189 -14.44 7.22 6.65
N ALA A 190 -15.68 7.39 6.17
CA ALA A 190 -16.65 6.30 6.08
C ALA A 190 -16.13 5.13 5.21
N ARG A 191 -15.47 5.45 4.09
CA ARG A 191 -14.91 4.47 3.17
C ARG A 191 -13.69 3.75 3.73
N LEU A 192 -12.78 4.48 4.36
CA LEU A 192 -11.61 3.89 5.01
C LEU A 192 -12.00 3.00 6.19
N LEU A 193 -13.01 3.42 6.99
CA LEU A 193 -13.49 2.62 8.11
C LEU A 193 -14.01 1.25 7.67
N VAL A 194 -14.76 1.19 6.56
CA VAL A 194 -15.24 -0.07 6.00
C VAL A 194 -14.09 -0.84 5.35
N SER A 195 -13.21 -0.16 4.59
CA SER A 195 -12.12 -0.79 3.83
C SER A 195 -11.09 -1.49 4.72
N ARG A 196 -10.84 -0.99 5.94
CA ARG A 196 -9.95 -1.64 6.91
C ARG A 196 -10.32 -3.09 7.17
N ASN A 197 -11.61 -3.43 7.14
CA ASN A 197 -12.09 -4.79 7.40
C ASN A 197 -11.76 -5.78 6.26
N PHE A 198 -11.48 -5.28 5.06
CA PHE A 198 -11.07 -6.12 3.93
C PHE A 198 -9.63 -6.61 4.05
N LEU A 199 -8.75 -5.81 4.68
CA LEU A 199 -7.34 -6.15 4.78
C LEU A 199 -7.13 -7.44 5.59
N SER A 200 -6.29 -8.33 5.04
CA SER A 200 -5.70 -9.44 5.80
C SER A 200 -4.81 -8.88 6.91
N GLU A 201 -4.48 -9.69 7.92
CA GLU A 201 -3.66 -9.23 9.07
C GLU A 201 -2.33 -8.64 8.60
N ASP A 202 -1.71 -9.23 7.60
CA ASP A 202 -0.51 -8.72 6.95
C ASP A 202 -0.79 -7.79 5.75
N GLY A 203 -2.02 -7.28 5.62
CA GLY A 203 -2.42 -6.41 4.51
C GLY A 203 -1.92 -4.97 4.65
N VAL A 204 -1.85 -4.27 3.52
CA VAL A 204 -1.34 -2.90 3.41
C VAL A 204 -2.26 -2.03 2.55
N ILE A 205 -2.41 -0.76 2.94
CA ILE A 205 -3.11 0.26 2.14
C ILE A 205 -2.14 1.37 1.73
N PHE A 206 -2.22 1.77 0.47
CA PHE A 206 -1.52 2.89 -0.14
C PHE A 206 -2.55 3.92 -0.58
N ILE A 207 -2.40 5.16 -0.13
CA ILE A 207 -3.34 6.25 -0.41
C ILE A 207 -2.57 7.42 -1.00
N SER A 208 -2.81 7.72 -2.27
CA SER A 208 -2.25 8.89 -2.94
C SER A 208 -2.94 10.15 -2.45
N ILE A 209 -2.17 11.22 -2.25
CA ILE A 209 -2.67 12.52 -1.79
C ILE A 209 -1.64 13.63 -2.07
N ASP A 210 -2.10 14.87 -2.11
CA ASP A 210 -1.22 16.04 -2.20
C ASP A 210 -1.14 16.85 -0.89
N ASP A 211 -0.51 18.03 -0.97
CA ASP A 211 -0.30 18.92 0.19
C ASP A 211 -1.61 19.47 0.80
N ASN A 212 -2.77 19.40 0.08
CA ASN A 212 -4.01 20.00 0.57
C ASN A 212 -4.58 19.22 1.77
N GLU A 213 -4.59 17.90 1.70
CA GLU A 213 -5.28 17.06 2.70
C GLU A 213 -4.38 15.99 3.35
N VAL A 214 -3.07 15.95 3.08
CA VAL A 214 -2.19 14.90 3.64
C VAL A 214 -2.23 14.86 5.17
N SER A 215 -2.32 16.01 5.84
CA SER A 215 -2.37 16.08 7.31
C SER A 215 -3.70 15.54 7.85
N ALA A 216 -4.83 15.91 7.21
CA ALA A 216 -6.15 15.40 7.58
C ALA A 216 -6.24 13.89 7.33
N LEU A 217 -5.76 13.42 6.17
CA LEU A 217 -5.70 12.01 5.82
C LEU A 217 -4.94 11.19 6.87
N LYS A 218 -3.76 11.67 7.27
CA LYS A 218 -2.93 10.98 8.25
C LYS A 218 -3.63 10.87 9.61
N SER A 219 -4.27 11.96 10.07
CA SER A 219 -5.06 11.94 11.31
C SER A 219 -6.25 10.97 11.25
N ILE A 220 -6.94 10.90 10.12
CA ILE A 220 -8.01 9.94 9.86
C ILE A 220 -7.47 8.50 9.90
N CYS A 221 -6.34 8.25 9.23
CA CYS A 221 -5.73 6.92 9.18
C CYS A 221 -5.17 6.47 10.54
N ASP A 222 -4.59 7.39 11.32
CA ASP A 222 -4.14 7.10 12.69
C ASP A 222 -5.29 6.63 13.58
N GLU A 223 -6.48 7.22 13.42
CA GLU A 223 -7.68 6.81 14.16
C GLU A 223 -8.22 5.46 13.67
N ILE A 224 -8.29 5.25 12.36
CA ILE A 224 -8.92 4.05 11.79
C ILE A 224 -7.99 2.84 11.86
N PHE A 225 -6.74 2.98 11.44
CA PHE A 225 -5.77 1.88 11.36
C PHE A 225 -4.95 1.73 12.65
N GLY A 226 -4.80 2.80 13.42
CA GLY A 226 -3.92 2.92 14.57
C GLY A 226 -2.58 3.58 14.18
N ALA A 227 -2.11 4.54 14.99
CA ALA A 227 -0.84 5.24 14.73
C ALA A 227 0.38 4.29 14.72
N SER A 228 0.33 3.18 15.49
CA SER A 228 1.36 2.13 15.49
C SER A 228 1.47 1.38 14.17
N ASN A 229 0.44 1.41 13.33
CA ASN A 229 0.38 0.74 12.03
C ASN A 229 0.76 1.67 10.87
N PHE A 230 1.20 2.89 11.16
CA PHE A 230 1.78 3.79 10.17
C PHE A 230 3.11 3.21 9.66
N VAL A 231 3.21 3.02 8.34
CA VAL A 231 4.40 2.46 7.70
C VAL A 231 5.31 3.56 7.17
N ALA A 232 4.77 4.43 6.32
CA ALA A 232 5.53 5.49 5.66
C ALA A 232 4.64 6.55 5.03
N GLU A 233 5.24 7.71 4.79
CA GLU A 233 4.77 8.72 3.86
C GLU A 233 5.77 8.78 2.71
N LEU A 234 5.45 8.12 1.60
CA LEU A 234 6.30 8.07 0.43
C LEU A 234 6.13 9.37 -0.37
N VAL A 235 7.23 9.94 -0.82
CA VAL A 235 7.23 11.15 -1.65
C VAL A 235 7.47 10.76 -3.10
N TRP A 236 6.46 10.97 -3.94
CA TRP A 236 6.53 10.65 -5.37
C TRP A 236 6.77 11.91 -6.22
N GLU A 237 7.79 11.86 -7.08
CA GLU A 237 8.10 12.90 -8.04
C GLU A 237 7.16 12.80 -9.25
N LYS A 238 6.03 13.55 -9.22
CA LYS A 238 4.94 13.43 -10.20
C LYS A 238 5.21 14.10 -11.54
N LYS A 239 6.11 15.08 -11.61
CA LYS A 239 6.41 15.81 -12.85
C LYS A 239 7.84 16.32 -12.92
N LYS A 240 8.33 16.47 -14.15
CA LYS A 240 9.70 16.89 -14.44
C LYS A 240 9.90 18.42 -14.44
N LYS A 241 8.94 19.12 -15.01
CA LYS A 241 9.11 20.56 -15.33
C LYS A 241 8.53 21.44 -14.23
N GLY A 242 9.27 22.46 -13.85
CA GLY A 242 8.72 23.59 -13.12
C GLY A 242 7.66 24.33 -13.96
N SER A 243 6.89 25.19 -13.33
CA SER A 243 5.92 26.06 -14.00
C SER A 243 6.39 27.49 -13.94
N PHE A 244 6.42 28.16 -15.07
CA PHE A 244 6.64 29.62 -15.15
C PHE A 244 5.46 30.45 -14.59
N LEU A 245 4.32 29.78 -14.38
CA LEU A 245 3.09 30.39 -13.86
C LEU A 245 3.01 30.36 -12.32
N SER A 246 3.97 29.73 -11.65
CA SER A 246 4.00 29.70 -10.20
C SER A 246 4.64 30.95 -9.63
N ASN A 247 3.95 31.62 -8.72
CA ASN A 247 4.43 32.89 -8.10
C ASN A 247 5.40 32.64 -6.92
N SER A 248 5.52 31.43 -6.41
CA SER A 248 6.38 31.12 -5.26
C SER A 248 7.19 29.83 -5.47
N ILE A 249 6.57 28.67 -5.35
CA ILE A 249 7.21 27.35 -5.46
C ILE A 249 6.40 26.49 -6.43
N THR A 250 7.08 25.78 -7.31
CA THR A 250 6.45 24.78 -8.16
C THR A 250 6.37 23.45 -7.41
N ASN A 251 5.16 22.96 -7.16
CA ASN A 251 4.94 21.66 -6.59
C ASN A 251 5.17 20.57 -7.66
N VAL A 252 6.19 19.73 -7.44
CA VAL A 252 6.58 18.61 -8.34
C VAL A 252 6.33 17.25 -7.72
N LYS A 253 5.76 17.19 -6.51
CA LYS A 253 5.56 15.99 -5.73
C LYS A 253 4.09 15.74 -5.39
N GLU A 254 3.81 14.51 -5.06
CA GLU A 254 2.65 14.04 -4.31
C GLU A 254 3.11 13.06 -3.25
N TYR A 255 2.22 12.67 -2.36
CA TYR A 255 2.50 11.72 -1.31
C TYR A 255 1.72 10.41 -1.55
N ILE A 256 2.27 9.32 -1.02
CA ILE A 256 1.54 8.07 -0.85
C ILE A 256 1.64 7.71 0.62
N VAL A 257 0.53 7.86 1.34
CA VAL A 257 0.44 7.50 2.76
C VAL A 257 0.20 6.00 2.86
N VAL A 258 1.00 5.33 3.69
CA VAL A 258 1.01 3.86 3.80
C VAL A 258 0.73 3.42 5.24
N TYR A 259 -0.29 2.58 5.40
CA TYR A 259 -0.62 1.91 6.66
C TYR A 259 -0.72 0.41 6.45
N CYS A 260 -0.31 -0.38 7.43
CA CYS A 260 -0.61 -1.80 7.48
C CYS A 260 -1.84 -2.08 8.36
N LYS A 261 -2.38 -3.28 8.27
CA LYS A 261 -3.49 -3.75 9.12
C LYS A 261 -3.01 -4.00 10.54
N ASP A 262 -1.87 -4.66 10.67
CA ASP A 262 -1.20 -5.01 11.92
C ASP A 262 0.32 -4.98 11.73
N ALA A 263 1.00 -4.14 12.53
CA ALA A 263 2.44 -3.92 12.42
C ALA A 263 3.27 -5.17 12.77
N ASP A 264 2.77 -6.03 13.64
CA ASP A 264 3.48 -7.25 14.05
C ASP A 264 3.45 -8.32 12.93
N SER A 265 2.42 -8.29 12.09
CA SER A 265 2.25 -9.19 10.95
C SER A 265 2.85 -8.65 9.65
N PHE A 266 3.20 -7.37 9.61
CA PHE A 266 3.70 -6.69 8.41
C PHE A 266 5.20 -6.90 8.20
N GLU A 267 5.58 -7.54 7.07
CA GLU A 267 6.98 -7.88 6.75
C GLU A 267 7.81 -6.73 6.16
N GLY A 268 7.23 -5.55 5.98
CA GLY A 268 7.87 -4.37 5.38
C GLY A 268 7.85 -4.36 3.84
N LEU A 269 8.25 -3.22 3.28
CA LEU A 269 8.35 -3.01 1.83
C LEU A 269 9.79 -3.19 1.37
N ILE A 270 10.01 -3.92 0.27
CA ILE A 270 11.32 -4.25 -0.28
C ILE A 270 11.62 -3.36 -1.48
N GLY A 271 12.79 -2.71 -1.47
CA GLY A 271 13.31 -1.95 -2.60
C GLY A 271 14.34 -2.72 -3.43
N GLU A 272 15.15 -3.58 -2.78
CA GLU A 272 16.20 -4.34 -3.46
C GLU A 272 16.39 -5.73 -2.84
N ILE A 273 16.47 -6.75 -3.69
CA ILE A 273 16.79 -8.14 -3.32
C ILE A 273 18.19 -8.45 -3.83
N LYS A 274 19.09 -8.78 -2.92
CA LYS A 274 20.45 -9.19 -3.27
C LYS A 274 20.59 -10.70 -3.12
N THR A 275 20.73 -11.37 -4.24
CA THR A 275 20.94 -12.83 -4.30
C THR A 275 22.39 -13.21 -4.58
N ASN A 276 23.23 -12.22 -4.96
CA ASN A 276 24.62 -12.49 -5.33
C ASN A 276 25.50 -12.68 -4.11
N THR A 277 26.49 -13.56 -4.25
CA THR A 277 27.58 -13.70 -3.29
C THR A 277 28.35 -12.40 -3.15
N GLU A 278 28.29 -11.78 -1.99
CA GLU A 278 29.06 -10.58 -1.67
C GLU A 278 30.11 -10.87 -0.62
N THR A 279 31.14 -10.04 -0.55
CA THR A 279 32.15 -10.15 0.48
C THR A 279 32.30 -8.85 1.27
N TYR A 280 32.36 -8.97 2.59
CA TYR A 280 32.50 -7.83 3.49
C TYR A 280 33.77 -7.93 4.31
N PRO A 281 34.49 -6.81 4.52
CA PRO A 281 35.62 -6.80 5.46
C PRO A 281 35.14 -7.11 6.87
N CYS A 282 35.93 -7.91 7.60
CA CYS A 282 35.62 -8.24 9.00
C CYS A 282 36.03 -7.13 9.97
N ILE A 283 36.73 -6.10 9.52
CA ILE A 283 37.18 -4.95 10.30
C ILE A 283 36.47 -3.66 9.85
N ASN A 284 36.33 -2.71 10.79
CA ASN A 284 35.73 -1.40 10.54
C ASN A 284 36.35 -0.37 11.51
N ALA A 285 36.97 0.66 10.99
CA ALA A 285 37.75 1.65 11.76
C ALA A 285 37.00 2.31 12.93
N VAL A 286 35.65 2.44 12.87
CA VAL A 286 34.83 3.03 13.95
C VAL A 286 34.59 2.12 15.14
N ASN A 287 34.90 0.83 15.04
CA ASN A 287 34.67 -0.13 16.12
C ASN A 287 35.83 -0.14 17.12
N LYS A 288 35.57 -0.63 18.33
CA LYS A 288 36.62 -0.83 19.33
C LYS A 288 37.64 -1.87 18.87
N ARG A 289 38.90 -1.63 19.22
CA ARG A 289 40.01 -2.56 18.98
C ARG A 289 39.97 -3.67 20.05
N GLU A 290 39.92 -4.92 19.60
CA GLU A 290 39.79 -6.09 20.47
C GLU A 290 40.52 -7.30 19.87
N LEU A 291 40.78 -8.30 20.70
CA LEU A 291 41.33 -9.59 20.25
C LEU A 291 40.23 -10.48 19.69
N ARG A 292 40.54 -11.19 18.63
CA ARG A 292 39.71 -12.28 18.06
C ARG A 292 40.58 -13.49 17.71
N THR A 293 40.08 -14.67 18.03
CA THR A 293 40.68 -15.94 17.63
C THR A 293 40.00 -16.44 16.36
N ILE A 294 40.75 -16.60 15.32
CA ILE A 294 40.31 -17.08 14.03
C ILE A 294 40.65 -18.57 13.95
N PRO A 295 39.65 -19.48 13.83
CA PRO A 295 39.92 -20.92 13.78
C PRO A 295 40.76 -21.32 12.57
N SER A 296 41.57 -22.34 12.71
CA SER A 296 42.30 -22.97 11.59
C SER A 296 41.37 -23.53 10.52
N GLY A 297 41.90 -23.81 9.34
CA GLY A 297 41.12 -24.34 8.21
C GLY A 297 40.45 -23.31 7.31
N ILE A 298 40.63 -22.00 7.58
CA ILE A 298 40.13 -20.93 6.72
C ILE A 298 40.97 -20.84 5.45
N ILE A 299 40.29 -20.67 4.29
CA ILE A 299 40.96 -20.53 2.98
C ILE A 299 41.69 -19.20 2.92
N SER A 300 42.94 -19.23 2.41
CA SER A 300 43.73 -18.06 2.08
C SER A 300 43.79 -17.85 0.59
N LYS A 301 43.52 -16.61 0.14
CA LYS A 301 43.72 -16.12 -1.22
C LYS A 301 45.08 -15.40 -1.40
N TYR A 302 45.96 -15.49 -0.40
CA TYR A 302 47.30 -14.95 -0.51
C TYR A 302 48.08 -15.64 -1.67
N LYS A 303 48.97 -14.91 -2.30
CA LYS A 303 49.68 -15.39 -3.51
C LYS A 303 50.53 -16.66 -3.29
N GLU A 304 51.05 -16.84 -2.07
CA GLU A 304 51.89 -18.00 -1.71
C GLU A 304 51.04 -19.05 -0.98
N LYS A 305 51.08 -20.29 -1.48
CA LYS A 305 50.33 -21.41 -0.88
C LYS A 305 50.86 -21.81 0.50
N ASN A 306 52.12 -21.55 0.74
CA ASN A 306 52.79 -21.75 2.03
C ASN A 306 53.46 -20.43 2.42
N PHE A 307 53.01 -19.86 3.57
CA PHE A 307 53.46 -18.53 3.98
C PHE A 307 53.47 -18.43 5.51
N PHE A 308 54.40 -17.65 6.03
CA PHE A 308 54.63 -17.46 7.46
C PHE A 308 54.84 -15.99 7.79
N LEU A 309 54.15 -15.50 8.84
CA LEU A 309 54.47 -14.24 9.52
C LEU A 309 54.53 -14.46 11.03
N PRO A 310 55.57 -13.93 11.73
CA PRO A 310 55.71 -14.10 13.17
C PRO A 310 54.73 -13.25 13.96
N LYS A 311 54.44 -13.71 15.17
CA LYS A 311 53.72 -12.92 16.19
C LYS A 311 54.36 -11.54 16.34
N GLY A 312 53.54 -10.51 16.56
CA GLY A 312 53.94 -9.11 16.68
C GLY A 312 53.99 -8.36 15.37
N THR A 313 53.81 -9.04 14.23
CA THR A 313 53.70 -8.36 12.93
C THR A 313 52.40 -7.55 12.83
N GLU A 314 52.54 -6.31 12.39
CA GLU A 314 51.41 -5.44 12.06
C GLU A 314 51.17 -5.47 10.54
N ILE A 315 49.91 -5.70 10.15
CA ILE A 315 49.44 -5.60 8.76
C ILE A 315 48.55 -4.36 8.71
N SER A 316 48.95 -3.33 7.98
CA SER A 316 48.25 -2.04 7.91
C SER A 316 48.04 -1.59 6.47
N ASP A 317 46.94 -0.87 6.26
CA ASP A 317 46.66 -0.03 5.11
C ASP A 317 46.49 1.44 5.53
N THR A 318 45.99 2.30 4.63
CA THR A 318 45.82 3.73 4.89
C THR A 318 44.81 4.04 6.01
N THR A 319 43.92 3.12 6.37
CA THR A 319 42.79 3.38 7.26
C THR A 319 42.66 2.40 8.42
N MET A 320 43.23 1.21 8.32
CA MET A 320 43.03 0.12 9.26
C MET A 320 44.29 -0.70 9.45
N SER A 321 44.46 -1.24 10.66
CA SER A 321 45.53 -2.20 10.94
C SER A 321 45.05 -3.37 11.78
N ILE A 322 45.73 -4.52 11.63
CA ILE A 322 45.59 -5.70 12.48
C ILE A 322 46.98 -6.10 12.99
N VAL A 323 47.07 -6.53 14.26
CA VAL A 323 48.29 -6.99 14.88
C VAL A 323 48.20 -8.47 15.20
N LEU A 324 49.21 -9.24 14.85
CA LEU A 324 49.31 -10.67 15.11
C LEU A 324 49.70 -10.92 16.57
N HIS A 325 48.81 -11.58 17.33
CA HIS A 325 49.13 -12.05 18.69
C HIS A 325 49.55 -13.55 18.74
N SER A 326 49.46 -14.24 17.58
CA SER A 326 50.08 -15.54 17.33
C SER A 326 50.65 -15.58 15.92
N ASP A 327 51.47 -16.57 15.62
CA ASP A 327 52.06 -16.73 14.28
C ASP A 327 50.99 -17.00 13.23
N LEU A 328 51.02 -16.32 12.11
CA LEU A 328 50.22 -16.61 10.90
C LEU A 328 50.91 -17.68 10.09
N VAL A 329 50.34 -18.86 10.03
CA VAL A 329 50.88 -19.98 9.25
C VAL A 329 49.88 -20.41 8.19
N ILE A 330 50.19 -20.19 6.92
CA ILE A 330 49.41 -20.70 5.78
C ILE A 330 50.12 -21.92 5.21
N LYS A 331 49.39 -23.03 5.09
CA LYS A 331 49.85 -24.26 4.41
C LYS A 331 48.82 -24.69 3.37
N ASN A 332 49.23 -24.97 2.18
CA ASN A 332 48.35 -25.37 1.07
C ASN A 332 47.17 -24.42 0.87
N SER A 333 47.42 -23.12 0.95
CA SER A 333 46.37 -22.06 0.86
C SER A 333 45.29 -22.13 1.95
N MET A 334 45.62 -22.68 3.12
CA MET A 334 44.74 -22.72 4.28
C MET A 334 45.46 -22.27 5.54
N LEU A 335 44.76 -21.62 6.45
CA LEU A 335 45.26 -21.30 7.79
C LEU A 335 45.50 -22.60 8.57
N ALA A 336 46.77 -22.88 8.90
CA ALA A 336 47.18 -24.15 9.47
C ALA A 336 46.94 -24.31 10.95
N GLN A 337 46.81 -23.22 11.69
CA GLN A 337 46.58 -23.17 13.14
C GLN A 337 45.68 -21.98 13.49
N ASP A 338 45.13 -22.00 14.70
CA ASP A 338 44.33 -20.88 15.18
C ASP A 338 45.15 -19.59 15.23
N LEU A 339 44.58 -18.50 14.73
CA LEU A 339 45.25 -17.22 14.60
C LEU A 339 44.60 -16.19 15.54
N VAL A 340 45.36 -15.64 16.46
CA VAL A 340 44.91 -14.56 17.36
C VAL A 340 45.33 -13.23 16.77
N LEU A 341 44.35 -12.39 16.50
CA LEU A 341 44.48 -11.07 15.89
C LEU A 341 43.87 -9.99 16.75
N GLU A 342 44.50 -8.84 16.84
CA GLU A 342 43.94 -7.61 17.40
C GLU A 342 43.57 -6.66 16.27
N GLY A 343 42.33 -6.15 16.29
CA GLY A 343 41.82 -5.23 15.29
C GLY A 343 40.45 -4.65 15.64
N ASN A 344 39.93 -3.78 14.80
CA ASN A 344 38.62 -3.12 14.94
C ASN A 344 37.52 -3.97 14.31
N TRP A 345 37.02 -4.97 15.03
CA TRP A 345 36.17 -6.01 14.47
C TRP A 345 34.72 -5.56 14.27
N ARG A 346 34.16 -5.93 13.11
CA ARG A 346 32.72 -5.77 12.80
C ARG A 346 31.87 -6.83 13.49
N TYR A 347 32.43 -8.02 13.75
CA TYR A 347 31.70 -9.19 14.22
C TYR A 347 32.24 -9.62 15.60
N SER A 348 31.32 -10.18 16.42
CA SER A 348 31.69 -10.79 17.71
C SER A 348 32.52 -12.06 17.49
N GLN A 349 33.22 -12.53 18.54
CA GLN A 349 33.98 -13.78 18.51
C GLN A 349 33.09 -14.98 18.13
N SER A 350 31.89 -15.07 18.72
CA SER A 350 30.94 -16.15 18.44
C SER A 350 30.51 -16.15 16.97
N ALA A 351 30.20 -15.01 16.39
CA ALA A 351 29.83 -14.86 14.99
C ALA A 351 30.97 -15.26 14.06
N MET A 352 32.21 -14.83 14.31
CA MET A 352 33.37 -15.21 13.51
C MET A 352 33.65 -16.72 13.55
N THR A 353 33.48 -17.34 14.72
CA THR A 353 33.61 -18.81 14.87
C THR A 353 32.53 -19.56 14.05
N GLN A 354 31.29 -19.05 14.07
CA GLN A 354 30.23 -19.64 13.24
C GLN A 354 30.48 -19.47 11.73
N TYR A 355 30.93 -18.29 11.30
CA TYR A 355 31.27 -18.04 9.90
C TYR A 355 32.44 -18.90 9.41
N ALA A 356 33.45 -19.12 10.26
CA ALA A 356 34.54 -20.03 9.95
C ALA A 356 34.02 -21.47 9.73
N LYS A 357 33.18 -22.00 10.65
CA LYS A 357 32.55 -23.31 10.52
C LYS A 357 31.71 -23.47 9.23
N LYS A 358 31.00 -22.40 8.83
CA LYS A 358 30.23 -22.36 7.58
C LYS A 358 31.08 -22.15 6.32
N LYS A 359 32.40 -22.03 6.45
CA LYS A 359 33.34 -21.69 5.35
C LYS A 359 33.04 -20.34 4.69
N GLU A 360 32.48 -19.42 5.44
CA GLU A 360 32.14 -18.05 5.03
C GLU A 360 33.27 -17.05 5.27
N LEU A 361 34.37 -17.45 5.96
CA LEU A 361 35.55 -16.61 6.15
C LEU A 361 36.69 -17.01 5.21
N TYR A 362 37.44 -16.01 4.77
CA TYR A 362 38.68 -16.22 4.06
C TYR A 362 39.69 -15.09 4.30
N ILE A 363 40.99 -15.41 4.12
CA ILE A 363 42.08 -14.44 4.15
C ILE A 363 42.28 -13.90 2.73
N THR A 364 42.28 -12.57 2.59
CA THR A 364 42.48 -11.89 1.30
C THR A 364 43.91 -11.96 0.80
N ARG A 365 44.16 -11.41 -0.41
CA ARG A 365 45.52 -11.26 -0.95
C ARG A 365 46.40 -10.34 -0.12
N ASP A 366 45.78 -9.41 0.60
CA ASP A 366 46.47 -8.43 1.44
C ASP A 366 46.45 -8.85 2.92
N LEU A 367 46.20 -10.14 3.20
CA LEU A 367 46.18 -10.78 4.53
C LEU A 367 45.09 -10.28 5.49
N TYR A 368 44.08 -9.53 5.02
CA TYR A 368 42.93 -9.19 5.80
C TYR A 368 41.87 -10.31 5.78
N LEU A 369 40.92 -10.23 6.71
CA LEU A 369 39.77 -11.15 6.77
C LEU A 369 38.55 -10.54 6.10
N ARG A 370 37.88 -11.34 5.27
CA ARG A 370 36.56 -11.02 4.70
C ARG A 370 35.58 -12.16 4.94
N ARG A 371 34.31 -11.77 5.09
CA ARG A 371 33.20 -12.71 5.12
C ARG A 371 32.55 -12.81 3.74
N ILE A 372 32.27 -14.03 3.30
CA ILE A 372 31.42 -14.35 2.17
C ILE A 372 29.98 -14.41 2.64
N VAL A 373 29.08 -13.71 1.98
CA VAL A 373 27.64 -13.72 2.29
C VAL A 373 26.91 -14.25 1.07
N ASN A 374 26.32 -15.44 1.22
CA ASN A 374 25.58 -16.14 0.18
C ASN A 374 24.07 -16.11 0.43
N GLU A 375 23.63 -15.48 1.51
CA GLU A 375 22.21 -15.40 1.88
C GLU A 375 21.50 -14.34 1.04
N THR A 376 20.27 -14.63 0.61
CA THR A 376 19.40 -13.61 0.04
C THR A 376 19.14 -12.54 1.09
N ARG A 377 19.41 -11.29 0.74
CA ARG A 377 19.20 -10.14 1.62
C ARG A 377 18.24 -9.17 0.99
N TYR A 378 17.44 -8.56 1.83
CA TYR A 378 16.42 -7.60 1.44
C TYR A 378 16.80 -6.22 1.98
N LYS A 379 16.77 -5.21 1.11
CA LYS A 379 16.80 -3.82 1.53
C LYS A 379 15.39 -3.27 1.46
N THR A 380 15.01 -2.50 2.46
CA THR A 380 13.72 -1.80 2.50
C THR A 380 13.58 -0.81 1.35
N LEU A 381 12.34 -0.54 0.98
CA LEU A 381 11.99 0.49 0.02
C LEU A 381 12.43 1.87 0.58
N LYS A 382 12.87 2.77 -0.31
CA LYS A 382 13.13 4.16 0.04
C LYS A 382 11.80 4.92 0.08
N ASP A 383 11.69 5.92 0.94
CA ASP A 383 10.54 6.82 1.04
C ASP A 383 10.49 7.88 -0.07
N TRP A 384 11.54 8.00 -0.88
CA TRP A 384 11.62 8.83 -2.05
C TRP A 384 11.47 8.00 -3.33
N LEU A 385 10.43 8.33 -4.14
CA LEU A 385 10.07 7.64 -5.39
C LEU A 385 10.36 8.58 -6.58
N PRO A 386 11.62 8.62 -7.04
CA PRO A 386 12.03 9.55 -8.07
C PRO A 386 11.54 9.13 -9.47
N ARG A 387 11.33 10.11 -10.33
CA ARG A 387 11.03 9.89 -11.74
C ARG A 387 12.20 9.19 -12.48
N VAL A 388 13.43 9.48 -12.10
CA VAL A 388 14.64 8.82 -12.60
C VAL A 388 15.16 7.90 -11.49
N GLY A 389 15.48 6.64 -11.83
CA GLY A 389 16.02 5.67 -10.87
C GLY A 389 17.47 5.90 -10.49
N ASP A 390 18.02 5.03 -9.63
CA ASP A 390 19.41 5.06 -9.21
C ASP A 390 20.39 4.86 -10.38
N ASP A 391 19.95 4.21 -11.46
CA ASP A 391 20.68 4.01 -12.72
C ASP A 391 20.10 4.94 -13.79
N SER A 392 20.76 6.07 -14.02
CA SER A 392 20.33 7.10 -14.97
C SER A 392 20.33 6.63 -16.44
N ASP A 393 21.08 5.56 -16.76
CA ASP A 393 21.17 5.01 -18.10
C ASP A 393 19.99 4.08 -18.43
N VAL A 394 19.18 3.72 -17.41
CA VAL A 394 17.98 2.90 -17.61
C VAL A 394 16.81 3.78 -18.02
N SER A 395 16.34 3.58 -19.25
CA SER A 395 15.14 4.27 -19.75
C SER A 395 13.91 3.97 -18.91
N TYR A 396 12.99 4.94 -18.81
CA TYR A 396 11.67 4.73 -18.21
C TYR A 396 10.93 3.51 -18.81
N ASN A 397 11.03 3.31 -20.12
CA ASN A 397 10.37 2.21 -20.83
C ASN A 397 11.05 0.84 -20.64
N ALA A 398 12.22 0.79 -19.98
CA ALA A 398 12.88 -0.48 -19.69
C ALA A 398 12.02 -1.35 -18.76
N PRO A 399 12.08 -2.69 -18.89
CA PRO A 399 11.40 -3.59 -17.97
C PRO A 399 11.76 -3.30 -16.50
N ILE A 400 10.79 -3.46 -15.60
CA ILE A 400 11.03 -3.31 -14.16
C ILE A 400 11.95 -4.45 -13.71
N ASP A 401 13.04 -4.10 -13.04
CA ASP A 401 13.90 -5.05 -12.34
C ASP A 401 13.25 -5.39 -10.99
N LEU A 402 12.57 -6.53 -10.90
CA LEU A 402 11.90 -6.99 -9.69
C LEU A 402 12.86 -7.28 -8.53
N ASN A 403 14.17 -7.42 -8.82
CA ASN A 403 15.19 -7.55 -7.79
C ASN A 403 15.73 -6.19 -7.32
N ASN A 404 15.49 -5.10 -8.07
CA ASN A 404 15.90 -3.77 -7.66
C ASN A 404 14.93 -2.71 -8.19
N LEU A 405 13.90 -2.43 -7.43
CA LEU A 405 12.87 -1.46 -7.79
C LEU A 405 13.41 -0.02 -7.90
N ASN A 406 14.51 0.29 -7.24
CA ASN A 406 15.13 1.62 -7.28
C ASN A 406 15.99 1.84 -8.54
N ARG A 407 16.30 0.78 -9.30
CA ARG A 407 17.18 0.88 -10.47
C ARG A 407 16.63 1.81 -11.55
N SER A 408 15.35 1.75 -11.81
CA SER A 408 14.65 2.59 -12.79
C SER A 408 13.67 3.53 -12.09
N GLY A 409 13.22 4.60 -12.78
CA GLY A 409 12.26 5.57 -12.26
C GLY A 409 10.88 5.00 -11.97
N TRP A 410 10.10 5.75 -11.18
CA TRP A 410 8.74 5.38 -10.75
C TRP A 410 7.64 5.90 -11.69
N GLY A 411 8.01 6.68 -12.70
CA GLY A 411 7.07 7.31 -13.61
C GLY A 411 6.56 8.66 -13.11
N SER A 412 5.96 9.42 -14.01
CA SER A 412 5.38 10.74 -13.79
C SER A 412 3.98 10.82 -14.38
N ASN A 413 3.27 11.95 -14.16
CA ASN A 413 1.96 12.19 -14.80
C ASN A 413 2.09 12.24 -16.33
N GLU A 414 3.18 12.83 -16.84
CA GLU A 414 3.44 12.87 -18.29
C GLU A 414 3.61 11.46 -18.88
N ASP A 415 4.24 10.54 -18.12
CA ASP A 415 4.37 9.15 -18.52
C ASP A 415 3.01 8.44 -18.52
N ALA A 416 2.14 8.75 -17.56
CA ALA A 416 0.78 8.21 -17.50
C ALA A 416 -0.13 8.72 -18.62
N ASP A 417 -0.02 10.00 -18.96
CA ASP A 417 -0.72 10.58 -20.11
C ASP A 417 -0.31 9.90 -21.42
N GLU A 418 1.00 9.66 -21.60
CA GLU A 418 1.53 8.95 -22.76
C GLU A 418 1.07 7.47 -22.80
N GLU A 419 1.02 6.79 -21.65
CA GLU A 419 0.45 5.43 -21.56
C GLU A 419 -0.99 5.40 -22.04
N LEU A 420 -1.84 6.33 -21.56
CA LEU A 420 -3.24 6.40 -21.98
C LEU A 420 -3.35 6.76 -23.47
N ARG A 421 -2.53 7.69 -23.97
CA ARG A 421 -2.49 8.03 -25.39
C ARG A 421 -2.15 6.81 -26.26
N LEU A 422 -1.21 5.99 -25.83
CA LEU A 422 -0.83 4.75 -26.55
C LEU A 422 -1.94 3.69 -26.50
N ILE A 423 -2.67 3.61 -25.39
CA ILE A 423 -3.77 2.65 -25.22
C ILE A 423 -5.01 3.08 -26.04
N PHE A 424 -5.40 4.35 -25.97
CA PHE A 424 -6.67 4.84 -26.52
C PHE A 424 -6.54 5.51 -27.89
N GLY A 425 -5.32 5.93 -28.26
CA GLY A 425 -5.08 6.70 -29.49
C GLY A 425 -5.50 8.17 -29.40
N VAL A 426 -5.93 8.63 -28.23
CA VAL A 426 -6.45 9.98 -27.96
C VAL A 426 -5.64 10.62 -26.81
N GLN A 427 -5.37 11.93 -26.90
CA GLN A 427 -4.72 12.66 -25.81
C GLN A 427 -5.74 13.11 -24.75
N LYS A 428 -5.33 13.18 -23.49
CA LYS A 428 -6.14 13.69 -22.38
C LYS A 428 -7.51 13.02 -22.24
N ILE A 429 -7.54 11.72 -22.31
CA ILE A 429 -8.78 10.96 -22.11
C ILE A 429 -9.25 10.99 -20.65
N LEU A 430 -8.33 11.23 -19.71
CA LEU A 430 -8.59 11.44 -18.29
C LEU A 430 -7.55 12.44 -17.76
N ASP A 431 -7.96 13.33 -16.86
CA ASP A 431 -7.07 14.27 -16.19
C ASP A 431 -6.28 13.58 -15.07
N TYR A 432 -4.99 13.91 -14.95
CA TYR A 432 -4.07 13.48 -13.90
C TYR A 432 -4.02 11.96 -13.64
N PRO A 433 -3.87 11.12 -14.65
CA PRO A 433 -3.79 9.67 -14.43
C PRO A 433 -2.50 9.31 -13.68
N LYS A 434 -2.56 8.19 -12.93
CA LYS A 434 -1.35 7.62 -12.31
C LYS A 434 -0.65 6.67 -13.29
N PRO A 435 0.70 6.66 -13.33
CA PRO A 435 1.42 5.75 -14.20
C PRO A 435 1.29 4.29 -13.69
N THR A 436 1.04 3.37 -14.60
CA THR A 436 0.95 1.92 -14.29
C THR A 436 2.18 1.43 -13.56
N ARG A 437 3.36 1.92 -13.94
CA ARG A 437 4.64 1.58 -13.35
C ARG A 437 4.74 1.89 -11.86
N LEU A 438 4.12 2.98 -11.38
CA LEU A 438 4.08 3.33 -9.96
C LEU A 438 3.39 2.22 -9.17
N ILE A 439 2.18 1.86 -9.59
CA ILE A 439 1.36 0.86 -8.90
C ILE A 439 2.01 -0.53 -9.00
N GLU A 440 2.56 -0.87 -10.16
CA GLU A 440 3.26 -2.14 -10.37
C GLU A 440 4.44 -2.31 -9.41
N LYS A 441 5.24 -1.26 -9.20
CA LYS A 441 6.36 -1.29 -8.25
C LYS A 441 5.91 -1.32 -6.79
N LEU A 442 4.83 -0.61 -6.43
CA LEU A 442 4.24 -0.71 -5.10
C LEU A 442 3.78 -2.13 -4.81
N LEU A 443 3.09 -2.79 -5.77
CA LEU A 443 2.71 -4.20 -5.68
C LEU A 443 3.93 -5.11 -5.51
N ALA A 444 4.97 -4.91 -6.34
CA ALA A 444 6.18 -5.72 -6.31
C ALA A 444 7.04 -5.49 -5.06
N SER A 445 6.89 -4.34 -4.39
CA SER A 445 7.64 -4.02 -3.16
C SER A 445 7.19 -4.85 -1.96
N TYR A 446 5.97 -5.41 -1.99
CA TYR A 446 5.43 -6.17 -0.88
C TYR A 446 5.58 -7.68 -1.10
N ARG A 447 5.98 -8.42 -0.04
CA ARG A 447 6.23 -9.85 -0.11
C ARG A 447 4.95 -10.66 -0.23
N ASN A 448 5.06 -11.88 -0.75
CA ASN A 448 3.98 -12.86 -0.82
C ASN A 448 2.73 -12.35 -1.56
N THR A 449 2.93 -11.50 -2.57
CA THR A 449 1.83 -10.91 -3.34
C THR A 449 1.55 -11.62 -4.68
N LYS A 450 2.21 -12.76 -4.98
CA LYS A 450 2.00 -13.45 -6.26
C LYS A 450 0.60 -14.07 -6.43
N ASP A 451 -0.06 -14.35 -5.33
CA ASP A 451 -1.44 -14.87 -5.28
C ASP A 451 -2.20 -14.09 -4.21
N CYS A 452 -2.74 -12.95 -4.58
CA CYS A 452 -3.42 -12.06 -3.66
C CYS A 452 -4.53 -11.27 -4.35
N ILE A 453 -5.40 -10.65 -3.56
CA ILE A 453 -6.44 -9.73 -4.02
C ILE A 453 -5.96 -8.30 -3.80
N CYS A 454 -6.03 -7.50 -4.86
CA CYS A 454 -5.79 -6.05 -4.85
C CYS A 454 -7.12 -5.33 -5.02
N LEU A 455 -7.44 -4.41 -4.11
CA LEU A 455 -8.67 -3.62 -4.15
C LEU A 455 -8.34 -2.16 -4.43
N ASP A 456 -9.09 -1.56 -5.36
CA ASP A 456 -9.04 -0.13 -5.64
C ASP A 456 -10.48 0.39 -5.78
N PHE A 457 -10.92 1.18 -4.81
CA PHE A 457 -12.29 1.72 -4.78
C PHE A 457 -12.38 3.20 -5.17
N PHE A 458 -11.31 3.73 -5.78
CA PHE A 458 -11.27 4.98 -6.54
C PHE A 458 -10.51 4.72 -7.84
N SER A 459 -11.01 3.75 -8.63
CA SER A 459 -10.18 3.12 -9.66
C SER A 459 -9.91 4.01 -10.89
N GLY A 460 -10.65 5.12 -11.07
CA GLY A 460 -10.47 6.04 -12.19
C GLY A 460 -10.41 5.30 -13.53
N SER A 461 -9.31 5.44 -14.24
CA SER A 461 -9.06 4.72 -15.50
C SER A 461 -8.60 3.26 -15.32
N ALA A 462 -8.74 2.65 -14.14
CA ALA A 462 -8.32 1.28 -13.81
C ALA A 462 -6.80 1.03 -13.96
N THR A 463 -5.98 1.97 -13.51
CA THR A 463 -4.51 1.85 -13.52
C THR A 463 -4.05 0.63 -12.72
N THR A 464 -4.66 0.39 -11.56
CA THR A 464 -4.34 -0.74 -10.68
C THR A 464 -4.61 -2.08 -11.36
N ALA A 465 -5.71 -2.23 -12.10
CA ALA A 465 -5.99 -3.45 -12.87
C ALA A 465 -4.92 -3.72 -13.93
N ASN A 466 -4.52 -2.66 -14.67
CA ASN A 466 -3.44 -2.78 -15.66
C ASN A 466 -2.11 -3.20 -15.01
N ALA A 467 -1.75 -2.60 -13.86
CA ALA A 467 -0.54 -2.94 -13.11
C ALA A 467 -0.55 -4.41 -12.64
N VAL A 468 -1.67 -4.89 -12.13
CA VAL A 468 -1.85 -6.30 -11.72
C VAL A 468 -1.65 -7.25 -12.89
N MET A 469 -2.30 -6.99 -14.03
CA MET A 469 -2.16 -7.83 -15.23
C MET A 469 -0.73 -7.85 -15.76
N GLN A 470 -0.07 -6.69 -15.84
CA GLN A 470 1.34 -6.60 -16.29
C GLN A 470 2.29 -7.34 -15.35
N LEU A 471 2.11 -7.19 -14.03
CA LEU A 471 2.97 -7.86 -13.06
C LEU A 471 2.78 -9.38 -13.10
N ASN A 472 1.54 -9.86 -13.26
CA ASN A 472 1.25 -11.29 -13.43
C ASN A 472 1.96 -11.87 -14.67
N ALA A 473 1.92 -11.17 -15.78
CA ALA A 473 2.63 -11.57 -17.00
C ALA A 473 4.17 -11.62 -16.80
N LYS A 474 4.73 -10.67 -16.04
CA LYS A 474 6.19 -10.58 -15.82
C LYS A 474 6.75 -11.64 -14.85
N ASP A 475 6.00 -11.98 -13.80
CA ASP A 475 6.51 -12.83 -12.71
C ASP A 475 5.77 -14.16 -12.55
N GLY A 476 4.79 -14.43 -13.43
CA GLY A 476 3.95 -15.63 -13.38
C GLY A 476 3.03 -15.67 -12.16
N GLY A 477 2.63 -14.51 -11.64
CA GLY A 477 1.69 -14.40 -10.53
C GLY A 477 0.24 -14.62 -10.94
N HIS A 478 -0.63 -14.85 -9.94
CA HIS A 478 -2.07 -15.06 -10.08
C HIS A 478 -2.85 -14.04 -9.23
N ARG A 479 -2.36 -12.79 -9.19
CA ARG A 479 -3.05 -11.70 -8.48
C ARG A 479 -4.39 -11.42 -9.13
N LYS A 480 -5.36 -11.08 -8.30
CA LYS A 480 -6.71 -10.70 -8.70
C LYS A 480 -6.93 -9.24 -8.34
N PHE A 481 -7.78 -8.56 -9.09
CA PHE A 481 -8.16 -7.19 -8.78
C PHE A 481 -9.67 -7.05 -8.58
N ILE A 482 -10.03 -6.12 -7.71
CA ILE A 482 -11.39 -5.61 -7.52
C ILE A 482 -11.33 -4.10 -7.70
N MET A 483 -11.94 -3.62 -8.78
CA MET A 483 -12.01 -2.20 -9.12
C MET A 483 -13.42 -1.69 -8.87
N VAL A 484 -13.53 -0.55 -8.19
CA VAL A 484 -14.81 0.11 -7.96
C VAL A 484 -14.72 1.55 -8.45
N GLN A 485 -15.70 1.99 -9.22
CA GLN A 485 -15.76 3.35 -9.75
C GLN A 485 -17.21 3.85 -9.81
N LEU A 486 -17.40 5.07 -9.35
CA LEU A 486 -18.64 5.81 -9.59
C LEU A 486 -18.73 6.17 -11.08
N PRO A 487 -19.85 5.93 -11.77
CA PRO A 487 -20.01 6.26 -13.19
C PRO A 487 -20.22 7.77 -13.43
N GLU A 488 -19.21 8.57 -13.03
CA GLU A 488 -19.19 10.01 -13.25
C GLU A 488 -19.20 10.33 -14.75
N PRO A 489 -20.06 11.24 -15.21
CA PRO A 489 -20.14 11.59 -16.63
C PRO A 489 -18.86 12.29 -17.09
N CYS A 490 -18.43 11.96 -18.31
CA CYS A 490 -17.37 12.69 -18.97
C CYS A 490 -17.91 14.06 -19.45
N ASP A 491 -17.03 15.08 -19.43
CA ASP A 491 -17.34 16.38 -20.00
C ASP A 491 -17.70 16.24 -21.49
N GLU A 492 -18.85 16.76 -21.92
CA GLU A 492 -19.34 16.66 -23.30
C GLU A 492 -18.40 17.34 -24.30
N ASP A 493 -17.68 18.39 -23.87
CA ASP A 493 -16.66 19.06 -24.66
C ASP A 493 -15.28 18.40 -24.57
N GLY A 494 -15.13 17.40 -23.68
CA GLY A 494 -13.89 16.68 -23.43
C GLY A 494 -13.54 15.65 -24.52
N GLU A 495 -12.26 15.28 -24.61
CA GLU A 495 -11.75 14.31 -25.58
C GLU A 495 -12.27 12.89 -25.32
N ALA A 496 -12.57 12.54 -24.07
CA ALA A 496 -13.17 11.25 -23.71
C ALA A 496 -14.56 11.09 -24.32
N TYR A 497 -15.42 12.12 -24.18
CA TYR A 497 -16.77 12.10 -24.72
C TYR A 497 -16.77 12.07 -26.27
N LYS A 498 -15.89 12.85 -26.90
CA LYS A 498 -15.67 12.84 -28.36
C LYS A 498 -15.18 11.47 -28.87
N ALA A 499 -14.41 10.76 -28.05
CA ALA A 499 -13.96 9.39 -28.35
C ALA A 499 -15.04 8.33 -28.12
N GLY A 500 -16.23 8.71 -27.63
CA GLY A 500 -17.38 7.83 -27.44
C GLY A 500 -17.60 7.33 -26.02
N TYR A 501 -16.81 7.77 -25.04
CA TYR A 501 -16.94 7.39 -23.63
C TYR A 501 -17.84 8.38 -22.89
N LYS A 502 -18.95 7.90 -22.34
CA LYS A 502 -19.93 8.76 -21.66
C LYS A 502 -19.61 8.99 -20.19
N ASN A 503 -18.91 8.06 -19.57
CA ASN A 503 -18.53 8.12 -18.17
C ASN A 503 -17.16 7.50 -17.93
N ILE A 504 -16.59 7.73 -16.74
CA ILE A 504 -15.25 7.24 -16.35
C ILE A 504 -15.18 5.71 -16.34
N CYS A 505 -16.27 5.02 -15.97
CA CYS A 505 -16.29 3.55 -15.93
C CYS A 505 -16.08 2.92 -17.32
N GLU A 506 -16.61 3.53 -18.39
CA GLU A 506 -16.39 3.06 -19.75
C GLU A 506 -14.90 3.13 -20.14
N ILE A 507 -14.19 4.18 -19.71
CA ILE A 507 -12.75 4.33 -19.90
C ILE A 507 -12.00 3.22 -19.15
N GLY A 508 -12.34 3.00 -17.86
CA GLY A 508 -11.71 1.97 -17.03
C GLY A 508 -11.88 0.56 -17.61
N LYS A 509 -13.11 0.18 -17.99
CA LYS A 509 -13.40 -1.11 -18.63
C LYS A 509 -12.62 -1.30 -19.94
N GLU A 510 -12.58 -0.27 -20.78
CA GLU A 510 -11.88 -0.34 -22.06
C GLU A 510 -10.36 -0.42 -21.87
N ARG A 511 -9.79 0.29 -20.89
CA ARG A 511 -8.37 0.15 -20.55
C ARG A 511 -8.02 -1.29 -20.16
N ILE A 512 -8.84 -1.92 -19.32
CA ILE A 512 -8.64 -3.33 -18.92
C ILE A 512 -8.65 -4.24 -20.14
N ARG A 513 -9.61 -4.07 -21.07
CA ARG A 513 -9.71 -4.88 -22.30
C ARG A 513 -8.47 -4.73 -23.17
N ARG A 514 -8.07 -3.50 -23.49
CA ARG A 514 -6.91 -3.21 -24.36
C ARG A 514 -5.59 -3.62 -23.74
N ALA A 515 -5.41 -3.37 -22.44
CA ALA A 515 -4.22 -3.81 -21.74
C ALA A 515 -4.08 -5.34 -21.73
N GLY A 516 -5.18 -6.06 -21.47
CA GLY A 516 -5.21 -7.53 -21.52
C GLY A 516 -4.90 -8.09 -22.90
N GLU A 517 -5.44 -7.47 -23.97
CA GLU A 517 -5.15 -7.87 -25.35
C GLU A 517 -3.68 -7.61 -25.73
N LYS A 518 -3.12 -6.47 -25.33
CA LYS A 518 -1.71 -6.15 -25.55
C LYS A 518 -0.79 -7.16 -24.88
N ILE A 519 -1.04 -7.49 -23.62
CA ILE A 519 -0.26 -8.49 -22.87
C ILE A 519 -0.29 -9.85 -23.56
N LYS A 520 -1.46 -10.30 -24.04
CA LYS A 520 -1.57 -11.57 -24.78
C LYS A 520 -0.75 -11.56 -26.07
N GLN A 521 -0.78 -10.46 -26.82
CA GLN A 521 0.01 -10.33 -28.06
C GLN A 521 1.51 -10.36 -27.77
N GLU A 522 1.98 -9.73 -26.69
CA GLU A 522 3.36 -9.76 -26.26
C GLU A 522 3.79 -11.18 -25.85
N ASP A 523 2.96 -11.92 -25.09
CA ASP A 523 3.23 -13.31 -24.69
C ASP A 523 3.26 -14.27 -25.88
N ASP A 524 2.40 -14.12 -26.88
CA ASP A 524 2.39 -14.95 -28.08
C ASP A 524 3.62 -14.68 -28.96
N CYS A 525 4.12 -13.46 -28.96
CA CYS A 525 5.36 -13.09 -29.71
C CYS A 525 6.62 -13.72 -29.10
N TRP A 526 6.64 -14.05 -27.80
CA TRP A 526 7.75 -14.74 -27.13
C TRP A 526 7.72 -16.26 -27.28
N LYS A 527 6.59 -16.83 -27.77
CA LYS A 527 6.43 -18.28 -27.99
C LYS A 527 6.75 -18.69 -29.44
N CYS A 528 6.96 -17.75 -30.35
CA CYS A 528 7.45 -17.93 -31.72
C CYS A 528 8.96 -17.67 -31.82
#